data_a915fd1d85eb2a96641b15b2a2f14f5a
#
_entry.id   a915fd1d85eb2a96641b15b2a2f14f5a
#
_cell.length_a   1.000
_cell.length_b   1.000
_cell.length_c   1.000
_cell.angle_alpha   90.00
_cell.angle_beta   90.00
_cell.angle_gamma   90.00
#
_symmetry.space_group_name_H-M   'P 1'
#
loop_
_entity.id
_entity.type
_entity.pdbx_description
1 polymer ?
#
loop_
_entity_poly.entity_id
_entity_poly.type
_entity_poly.pdbx_seq_one_letter_code
_entity_poly.pdbx_strand_id
1 'polypeptide(L)'
;MTNRKITIAEMIAQKLKVRGVQRMFGVPGGGSSLDLIDATAQHGIEFHLSKREDSAVMMAAVTAEMSGAPGVALTTKGPGTANAVNGVAYASLDRSSVVVFTDGFSPAIKKYVTHQVFDQKALLEPVTKAHGLLESDDPTLEFEELLDQASSPPFGPVHVELISAVARKEILIPEDHKLPKKDKTPNQLMVDEASVLLATANQPVIVVGLEARSLDIAKQIDSLINKLNCPSLVTYKAKGVIADDHPNYVGIFTGGKAEQSCVSQADLIILIGMDPVELILQPWPYNAPVLDISEVNHTPHYSTPNTGLYGPLVKSLEAIEGNAQLSKWVSEEIVMHKSDMITRLTFPVENDLNPQSIVELAQSAAVHNPRATVDAGAHMISATAFWKVSQPNDLLISNGLATMGFAVPAAVAAALEDPERGAIAFTGDGGFMMCASELALAAQTNANIVVIVFNDGALSLIDIKQKSRNLSRRGTTWPRPDFAKVAEGLGCQSWRVDTVEDYKVTLEKAFKVKGPALIDVVVDPQGYGEQLTSLRG
;
A
#
# COMPACT_ATOMS: atom_id res chain seq x y z
N MET A 1 -0.92 8.26 46.26
CA MET A 1 -0.56 8.28 44.83
C MET A 1 -0.45 9.73 44.41
N THR A 2 0.69 10.19 43.92
CA THR A 2 0.91 11.58 43.50
C THR A 2 0.02 11.81 42.28
N ASN A 3 -0.91 12.77 42.38
CA ASN A 3 -1.75 13.26 41.24
C ASN A 3 -0.82 13.95 40.21
N ARG A 4 0.00 13.16 39.49
CA ARG A 4 0.85 13.69 38.43
C ARG A 4 -0.02 14.06 37.25
N LYS A 5 0.12 15.28 36.77
CA LYS A 5 -0.54 15.77 35.55
C LYS A 5 0.42 15.66 34.38
N ILE A 6 -0.14 15.46 33.22
CA ILE A 6 0.54 15.50 31.93
C ILE A 6 -0.26 16.33 30.94
N THR A 7 0.38 16.85 29.92
CA THR A 7 -0.32 17.53 28.82
C THR A 7 -1.04 16.53 27.91
N ILE A 8 -2.03 16.99 27.16
CA ILE A 8 -2.69 16.14 26.15
C ILE A 8 -1.68 15.70 25.08
N ALA A 9 -0.71 16.54 24.69
CA ALA A 9 0.36 16.14 23.78
C ALA A 9 1.20 14.98 24.34
N GLU A 10 1.56 15.01 25.65
CA GLU A 10 2.24 13.89 26.30
C GLU A 10 1.37 12.63 26.37
N MET A 11 0.06 12.78 26.67
CA MET A 11 -0.89 11.68 26.65
C MET A 11 -0.95 11.01 25.27
N ILE A 12 -1.06 11.81 24.19
CA ILE A 12 -1.03 11.32 22.81
C ILE A 12 0.27 10.53 22.57
N ALA A 13 1.43 11.10 22.92
CA ALA A 13 2.73 10.45 22.72
C ALA A 13 2.82 9.10 23.45
N GLN A 14 2.34 9.03 24.71
CA GLN A 14 2.30 7.79 25.49
C GLN A 14 1.42 6.74 24.82
N LYS A 15 0.21 7.10 24.38
CA LYS A 15 -0.72 6.17 23.75
C LYS A 15 -0.22 5.67 22.40
N LEU A 16 0.38 6.53 21.58
CA LEU A 16 1.04 6.13 20.36
C LEU A 16 2.20 5.15 20.61
N LYS A 17 3.03 5.42 21.63
CA LYS A 17 4.13 4.53 22.00
C LYS A 17 3.65 3.15 22.45
N VAL A 18 2.61 3.09 23.27
CA VAL A 18 1.97 1.82 23.70
C VAL A 18 1.44 1.02 22.53
N ARG A 19 0.95 1.69 21.47
CA ARG A 19 0.49 1.05 20.23
C ARG A 19 1.64 0.63 19.29
N GLY A 20 2.89 0.83 19.68
CA GLY A 20 4.08 0.40 18.93
C GLY A 20 4.62 1.43 17.93
N VAL A 21 4.08 2.65 17.91
CA VAL A 21 4.57 3.72 17.04
C VAL A 21 6.01 4.08 17.39
N GLN A 22 6.89 4.09 16.39
CA GLN A 22 8.30 4.42 16.54
C GLN A 22 8.69 5.70 15.80
N ARG A 23 7.90 6.10 14.80
CA ARG A 23 8.18 7.28 13.98
C ARG A 23 6.91 7.95 13.49
N MET A 24 7.06 9.22 13.16
CA MET A 24 6.02 10.03 12.52
C MET A 24 6.62 10.88 11.41
N PHE A 25 5.80 11.22 10.43
CA PHE A 25 6.22 11.99 9.25
C PHE A 25 5.40 13.26 9.14
N GLY A 26 5.95 14.34 8.58
CA GLY A 26 5.15 15.53 8.39
C GLY A 26 5.89 16.76 7.92
N VAL A 27 5.09 17.81 7.70
CA VAL A 27 5.55 19.18 7.52
C VAL A 27 4.88 20.02 8.62
N PRO A 28 5.62 20.40 9.69
CA PRO A 28 5.03 21.02 10.86
C PRO A 28 4.62 22.47 10.61
N GLY A 29 3.64 22.92 11.37
CA GLY A 29 3.31 24.34 11.54
C GLY A 29 3.89 24.91 12.84
N GLY A 30 3.66 26.20 13.08
CA GLY A 30 4.05 26.89 14.33
C GLY A 30 3.02 26.73 15.47
N GLY A 31 2.08 25.79 15.36
CA GLY A 31 1.02 25.55 16.34
C GLY A 31 1.26 24.33 17.21
N SER A 32 0.22 23.52 17.38
CA SER A 32 0.23 22.26 18.14
C SER A 32 1.22 21.21 17.60
N SER A 33 1.61 21.35 16.33
CA SER A 33 2.66 20.51 15.73
C SER A 33 3.95 20.49 16.58
N LEU A 34 4.37 21.65 17.10
CA LEU A 34 5.59 21.76 17.90
C LEU A 34 5.44 21.07 19.26
N ASP A 35 4.28 21.24 19.91
CA ASP A 35 3.99 20.59 21.18
C ASP A 35 3.96 19.05 21.02
N LEU A 36 3.41 18.56 19.91
CA LEU A 36 3.32 17.11 19.63
C LEU A 36 4.69 16.52 19.27
N ILE A 37 5.50 17.19 18.45
CA ILE A 37 6.87 16.75 18.10
C ILE A 37 7.73 16.66 19.35
N ASP A 38 7.69 17.66 20.25
CA ASP A 38 8.45 17.65 21.47
C ASP A 38 8.02 16.49 22.40
N ALA A 39 6.71 16.33 22.61
CA ALA A 39 6.17 15.24 23.42
C ALA A 39 6.52 13.85 22.86
N THR A 40 6.38 13.65 21.56
CA THR A 40 6.69 12.36 20.93
C THR A 40 8.18 12.03 20.98
N ALA A 41 9.07 13.02 20.82
CA ALA A 41 10.51 12.84 20.96
C ALA A 41 10.91 12.38 22.37
N GLN A 42 10.27 12.94 23.43
CA GLN A 42 10.49 12.53 24.83
C GLN A 42 10.07 11.07 25.09
N HIS A 43 9.17 10.52 24.27
CA HIS A 43 8.75 9.12 24.33
C HIS A 43 9.46 8.20 23.32
N GLY A 44 10.52 8.69 22.66
CA GLY A 44 11.31 7.92 21.70
C GLY A 44 10.53 7.57 20.41
N ILE A 45 9.68 8.49 19.95
CA ILE A 45 9.06 8.47 18.63
C ILE A 45 9.79 9.51 17.78
N GLU A 46 10.42 9.05 16.70
CA GLU A 46 11.25 9.89 15.84
C GLU A 46 10.39 10.68 14.83
N PHE A 47 10.65 11.98 14.69
CA PHE A 47 10.00 12.82 13.68
C PHE A 47 10.86 12.95 12.42
N HIS A 48 10.28 12.61 11.26
CA HIS A 48 10.90 12.75 9.94
C HIS A 48 10.26 13.89 9.16
N LEU A 49 11.06 14.92 8.84
CA LEU A 49 10.60 16.09 8.08
C LEU A 49 10.47 15.72 6.58
N SER A 50 9.25 15.44 6.16
CA SER A 50 8.90 15.23 4.75
C SER A 50 8.97 16.53 3.95
N LYS A 51 9.00 16.44 2.65
CA LYS A 51 9.01 17.63 1.79
C LYS A 51 7.63 17.98 1.24
N ARG A 52 6.70 17.01 1.34
CA ARG A 52 5.29 17.16 0.99
C ARG A 52 4.42 16.42 2.00
N GLU A 53 3.25 16.97 2.30
CA GLU A 53 2.32 16.42 3.28
C GLU A 53 1.64 15.14 2.80
N ASP A 54 1.30 15.03 1.51
CA ASP A 54 0.78 13.80 0.92
C ASP A 54 1.81 12.65 1.00
N SER A 55 3.08 12.93 0.71
CA SER A 55 4.17 11.98 0.90
C SER A 55 4.34 11.56 2.37
N ALA A 56 4.14 12.48 3.32
CA ALA A 56 4.16 12.17 4.74
C ALA A 56 3.10 11.13 5.13
N VAL A 57 1.87 11.31 4.63
CA VAL A 57 0.78 10.35 4.88
C VAL A 57 1.05 9.01 4.18
N MET A 58 1.61 9.01 2.96
CA MET A 58 2.01 7.78 2.26
C MET A 58 3.08 7.01 3.05
N MET A 59 4.11 7.70 3.58
CA MET A 59 5.13 7.10 4.43
C MET A 59 4.54 6.54 5.72
N ALA A 60 3.65 7.27 6.37
CA ALA A 60 2.94 6.79 7.55
C ALA A 60 2.12 5.52 7.26
N ALA A 61 1.41 5.49 6.13
CA ALA A 61 0.62 4.33 5.72
C ALA A 61 1.49 3.10 5.45
N VAL A 62 2.61 3.25 4.75
CA VAL A 62 3.58 2.17 4.51
C VAL A 62 4.17 1.65 5.83
N THR A 63 4.53 2.56 6.75
CA THR A 63 4.97 2.18 8.10
C THR A 63 3.93 1.33 8.82
N ALA A 64 2.63 1.71 8.73
CA ALA A 64 1.55 0.93 9.33
C ALA A 64 1.40 -0.45 8.68
N GLU A 65 1.47 -0.54 7.36
CA GLU A 65 1.38 -1.82 6.64
C GLU A 65 2.50 -2.79 7.01
N MET A 66 3.71 -2.28 7.27
CA MET A 66 4.87 -3.09 7.62
C MET A 66 4.95 -3.46 9.09
N SER A 67 4.68 -2.51 9.99
CA SER A 67 4.84 -2.70 11.44
C SER A 67 3.60 -3.26 12.13
N GLY A 68 2.41 -3.08 11.54
CA GLY A 68 1.12 -3.36 12.19
C GLY A 68 0.71 -2.33 13.25
N ALA A 69 1.57 -1.37 13.58
CA ALA A 69 1.23 -0.21 14.42
C ALA A 69 0.54 0.88 13.58
N PRO A 70 -0.27 1.77 14.18
CA PRO A 70 -0.81 2.90 13.44
C PRO A 70 0.30 3.80 12.88
N GLY A 71 0.22 4.17 11.61
CA GLY A 71 1.07 5.20 11.02
C GLY A 71 0.67 6.58 11.52
N VAL A 72 1.63 7.49 11.63
CA VAL A 72 1.36 8.84 12.14
C VAL A 72 1.88 9.89 11.16
N ALA A 73 0.97 10.76 10.71
CA ALA A 73 1.30 11.91 9.90
C ALA A 73 0.89 13.21 10.57
N LEU A 74 1.68 14.27 10.38
CA LEU A 74 1.48 15.58 10.95
C LEU A 74 1.56 16.66 9.88
N THR A 75 0.63 17.63 9.90
CA THR A 75 0.65 18.74 8.96
C THR A 75 0.17 20.04 9.63
N THR A 76 0.63 21.16 9.12
CA THR A 76 0.05 22.46 9.52
C THR A 76 -1.38 22.59 9.04
N LYS A 77 -2.13 23.51 9.67
CA LYS A 77 -3.48 23.92 9.22
C LYS A 77 -3.46 24.56 7.84
N GLY A 78 -4.61 24.55 7.21
CA GLY A 78 -4.82 25.23 5.92
C GLY A 78 -4.05 24.54 4.78
N PRO A 79 -2.99 25.18 4.23
CA PRO A 79 -2.30 24.63 3.07
C PRO A 79 -1.73 23.22 3.30
N GLY A 80 -1.23 22.91 4.51
CA GLY A 80 -0.72 21.58 4.81
C GLY A 80 -1.83 20.53 4.79
N THR A 81 -2.97 20.81 5.42
CA THR A 81 -4.14 19.91 5.36
C THR A 81 -4.62 19.71 3.93
N ALA A 82 -4.71 20.80 3.14
CA ALA A 82 -5.13 20.71 1.75
C ALA A 82 -4.15 19.86 0.89
N ASN A 83 -2.86 19.98 1.13
CA ASN A 83 -1.85 19.22 0.39
C ASN A 83 -1.78 17.73 0.83
N ALA A 84 -2.23 17.41 2.04
CA ALA A 84 -2.25 16.04 2.56
C ALA A 84 -3.35 15.14 1.94
N VAL A 85 -4.40 15.73 1.33
CA VAL A 85 -5.62 15.00 0.91
C VAL A 85 -5.33 13.79 0.06
N ASN A 86 -4.40 13.87 -0.91
CA ASN A 86 -4.03 12.75 -1.76
C ASN A 86 -3.48 11.57 -0.93
N GLY A 87 -2.61 11.84 0.04
CA GLY A 87 -2.08 10.82 0.94
C GLY A 87 -3.16 10.21 1.85
N VAL A 88 -4.10 11.05 2.36
CA VAL A 88 -5.22 10.56 3.19
C VAL A 88 -6.17 9.69 2.37
N ALA A 89 -6.47 10.09 1.14
CA ALA A 89 -7.28 9.29 0.22
C ALA A 89 -6.59 7.95 -0.13
N TYR A 90 -5.25 7.96 -0.32
CA TYR A 90 -4.48 6.74 -0.46
C TYR A 90 -4.65 5.82 0.77
N ALA A 91 -4.39 6.33 1.97
CA ALA A 91 -4.53 5.54 3.20
C ALA A 91 -5.95 4.96 3.38
N SER A 92 -6.97 5.71 2.96
CA SER A 92 -8.38 5.28 3.00
C SER A 92 -8.68 4.13 2.05
N LEU A 93 -8.32 4.27 0.77
CA LEU A 93 -8.64 3.29 -0.28
C LEU A 93 -7.70 2.08 -0.27
N ASP A 94 -6.46 2.25 0.20
CA ASP A 94 -5.50 1.15 0.37
C ASP A 94 -5.58 0.50 1.77
N ARG A 95 -6.57 0.88 2.58
CA ARG A 95 -6.89 0.30 3.90
C ARG A 95 -5.71 0.33 4.87
N SER A 96 -5.07 1.48 5.02
CA SER A 96 -3.94 1.65 5.93
C SER A 96 -4.38 2.39 7.20
N SER A 97 -4.02 1.84 8.37
CA SER A 97 -4.31 2.45 9.68
C SER A 97 -3.42 3.67 9.89
N VAL A 98 -3.95 4.88 9.77
CA VAL A 98 -3.19 6.13 9.92
C VAL A 98 -3.91 7.12 10.82
N VAL A 99 -3.14 7.79 11.69
CA VAL A 99 -3.60 8.97 12.42
C VAL A 99 -3.00 10.21 11.77
N VAL A 100 -3.87 11.08 11.26
CA VAL A 100 -3.47 12.34 10.62
C VAL A 100 -3.74 13.49 11.59
N PHE A 101 -2.68 14.09 12.11
CA PHE A 101 -2.77 15.30 12.93
C PHE A 101 -2.68 16.54 12.06
N THR A 102 -3.60 17.48 12.27
CA THR A 102 -3.51 18.81 11.68
C THR A 102 -3.52 19.86 12.78
N ASP A 103 -2.74 20.93 12.60
CA ASP A 103 -2.94 22.12 13.44
C ASP A 103 -4.36 22.68 13.22
N GLY A 104 -4.92 23.31 14.24
CA GLY A 104 -6.21 23.97 14.18
C GLY A 104 -6.24 25.34 14.84
N PHE A 105 -7.32 26.06 14.64
CA PHE A 105 -7.67 27.26 15.41
C PHE A 105 -8.87 26.98 16.30
N SER A 106 -8.86 27.58 17.51
CA SER A 106 -10.03 27.52 18.38
C SER A 106 -11.25 28.19 17.72
N PRO A 107 -12.48 27.77 18.06
CA PRO A 107 -13.69 28.39 17.54
C PRO A 107 -13.75 29.92 17.78
N ALA A 108 -13.15 30.39 18.87
CA ALA A 108 -13.07 31.81 19.19
C ALA A 108 -12.22 32.59 18.18
N ILE A 109 -11.08 32.03 17.77
CA ILE A 109 -10.18 32.60 16.76
C ILE A 109 -10.78 32.53 15.37
N LYS A 110 -11.44 31.43 15.00
CA LYS A 110 -12.12 31.25 13.69
C LYS A 110 -13.18 32.31 13.41
N LYS A 111 -13.69 33.04 14.43
CA LYS A 111 -14.67 34.13 14.24
C LYS A 111 -14.13 35.39 13.54
N TYR A 112 -12.81 35.61 13.61
CA TYR A 112 -12.20 36.84 13.08
C TYR A 112 -10.94 36.61 12.25
N VAL A 113 -10.36 35.43 12.29
CA VAL A 113 -9.21 35.05 11.46
C VAL A 113 -9.69 34.27 10.24
N THR A 114 -9.28 34.72 9.06
CA THR A 114 -9.56 34.03 7.78
C THR A 114 -8.31 33.47 7.13
N HIS A 115 -7.11 33.90 7.59
CA HIS A 115 -5.83 33.42 7.07
C HIS A 115 -5.63 31.92 7.39
N GLN A 116 -5.45 31.09 6.38
CA GLN A 116 -5.29 29.62 6.46
C GLN A 116 -6.52 28.91 7.10
N VAL A 117 -7.71 29.51 7.05
CA VAL A 117 -8.93 28.95 7.65
C VAL A 117 -9.90 28.48 6.58
N PHE A 118 -10.22 27.21 6.63
CA PHE A 118 -11.36 26.58 5.99
C PHE A 118 -11.81 25.37 6.85
N ASP A 119 -12.88 24.73 6.48
CA ASP A 119 -13.36 23.54 7.22
C ASP A 119 -12.53 22.31 6.87
N GLN A 120 -11.48 22.04 7.69
CA GLN A 120 -10.56 20.91 7.51
C GLN A 120 -11.27 19.58 7.74
N LYS A 121 -12.24 19.53 8.67
CA LYS A 121 -13.06 18.35 8.91
C LYS A 121 -13.85 17.99 7.66
N ALA A 122 -14.64 18.94 7.13
CA ALA A 122 -15.43 18.70 5.92
C ALA A 122 -14.58 18.31 4.70
N LEU A 123 -13.34 18.83 4.60
CA LEU A 123 -12.41 18.44 3.53
C LEU A 123 -11.96 16.97 3.65
N LEU A 124 -11.68 16.48 4.85
CA LEU A 124 -11.13 15.14 5.09
C LEU A 124 -12.22 14.09 5.41
N GLU A 125 -13.43 14.49 5.76
CA GLU A 125 -14.53 13.59 6.15
C GLU A 125 -14.81 12.48 5.12
N PRO A 126 -14.80 12.71 3.79
CA PRO A 126 -15.04 11.65 2.81
C PRO A 126 -13.96 10.58 2.74
N VAL A 127 -12.77 10.86 3.27
CA VAL A 127 -11.58 10.00 3.17
C VAL A 127 -11.02 9.59 4.55
N THR A 128 -11.76 9.84 5.64
CA THR A 128 -11.40 9.42 6.99
C THR A 128 -12.53 8.65 7.65
N LYS A 129 -12.19 7.73 8.55
CA LYS A 129 -13.17 6.93 9.30
C LYS A 129 -13.80 7.71 10.47
N ALA A 130 -13.02 8.62 11.04
CA ALA A 130 -13.44 9.44 12.17
C ALA A 130 -12.66 10.75 12.26
N HIS A 131 -13.19 11.67 13.05
CA HIS A 131 -12.58 12.95 13.35
C HIS A 131 -12.67 13.25 14.85
N GLY A 132 -11.58 13.77 15.45
CA GLY A 132 -11.51 14.18 16.84
C GLY A 132 -10.87 15.55 17.03
N LEU A 133 -11.24 16.21 18.15
CA LEU A 133 -10.67 17.49 18.59
C LEU A 133 -9.95 17.37 19.93
N LEU A 134 -10.15 16.27 20.66
CA LEU A 134 -9.68 15.99 22.00
C LEU A 134 -10.11 17.04 23.03
N GLU A 135 -11.30 17.62 22.84
CA GLU A 135 -11.90 18.63 23.70
C GLU A 135 -12.96 18.05 24.67
N SER A 136 -13.22 16.76 24.60
CA SER A 136 -14.19 16.06 25.46
C SER A 136 -13.77 16.07 26.94
N ASP A 137 -14.65 15.62 27.82
CA ASP A 137 -14.38 15.47 29.26
C ASP A 137 -13.30 14.39 29.52
N ASP A 138 -13.21 13.38 28.62
CA ASP A 138 -12.16 12.34 28.64
C ASP A 138 -11.44 12.28 27.28
N PRO A 139 -10.45 13.17 27.04
CA PRO A 139 -9.68 13.17 25.80
C PRO A 139 -8.84 11.90 25.59
N THR A 140 -8.57 11.15 26.67
CA THR A 140 -7.84 9.89 26.59
C THR A 140 -8.70 8.81 25.96
N LEU A 141 -9.94 8.66 26.43
CA LEU A 141 -10.89 7.71 25.86
C LEU A 141 -11.19 8.07 24.39
N GLU A 142 -11.43 9.37 24.11
CA GLU A 142 -11.67 9.85 22.74
C GLU A 142 -10.51 9.46 21.81
N PHE A 143 -9.26 9.62 22.24
CA PHE A 143 -8.09 9.27 21.43
C PHE A 143 -7.93 7.75 21.25
N GLU A 144 -8.16 6.95 22.30
CA GLU A 144 -8.14 5.48 22.20
C GLU A 144 -9.21 4.96 21.25
N GLU A 145 -10.41 5.54 21.25
CA GLU A 145 -11.48 5.19 20.30
C GLU A 145 -11.09 5.51 18.85
N LEU A 146 -10.41 6.65 18.61
CA LEU A 146 -9.90 7.01 17.28
C LEU A 146 -8.82 6.00 16.82
N LEU A 147 -7.88 5.63 17.70
CA LEU A 147 -6.86 4.62 17.39
C LEU A 147 -7.50 3.26 17.06
N ASP A 148 -8.51 2.84 17.81
CA ASP A 148 -9.22 1.59 17.56
C ASP A 148 -10.03 1.65 16.25
N GLN A 149 -10.63 2.78 15.91
CA GLN A 149 -11.31 2.96 14.64
C GLN A 149 -10.33 2.88 13.46
N ALA A 150 -9.15 3.52 13.55
CA ALA A 150 -8.13 3.40 12.51
C ALA A 150 -7.67 1.96 12.30
N SER A 151 -7.53 1.20 13.41
CA SER A 151 -6.97 -0.15 13.45
C SER A 151 -8.04 -1.27 13.46
N SER A 152 -9.28 -0.96 13.11
CA SER A 152 -10.36 -1.94 12.96
C SER A 152 -10.74 -2.13 11.49
N PRO A 153 -10.97 -3.36 11.03
CA PRO A 153 -11.40 -3.61 9.64
C PRO A 153 -12.73 -2.94 9.28
N PRO A 154 -12.86 -2.40 8.07
CA PRO A 154 -11.78 -2.13 7.13
C PRO A 154 -10.88 -1.02 7.69
N PHE A 155 -9.56 -1.25 7.69
CA PHE A 155 -8.60 -0.26 8.19
C PHE A 155 -8.69 1.05 7.42
N GLY A 156 -8.24 2.15 8.02
CA GLY A 156 -8.28 3.44 7.35
C GLY A 156 -7.85 4.59 8.24
N PRO A 157 -7.66 5.79 7.66
CA PRO A 157 -7.19 6.95 8.40
C PRO A 157 -8.27 7.55 9.31
N VAL A 158 -7.80 8.14 10.42
CA VAL A 158 -8.57 9.04 11.28
C VAL A 158 -7.90 10.40 11.33
N HIS A 159 -8.69 11.46 11.51
CA HIS A 159 -8.21 12.83 11.56
C HIS A 159 -8.34 13.42 12.96
N VAL A 160 -7.27 14.03 13.47
CA VAL A 160 -7.24 14.78 14.72
C VAL A 160 -6.86 16.24 14.43
N GLU A 161 -7.83 17.17 14.51
CA GLU A 161 -7.54 18.61 14.45
C GLU A 161 -7.14 19.05 15.85
N LEU A 162 -5.82 19.24 16.09
CA LEU A 162 -5.28 19.57 17.38
C LEU A 162 -4.97 21.07 17.46
N ILE A 163 -5.58 21.78 18.40
CA ILE A 163 -5.25 23.18 18.68
C ILE A 163 -4.25 23.30 19.83
N SER A 164 -3.36 24.30 19.79
CA SER A 164 -2.29 24.46 20.78
C SER A 164 -2.82 24.57 22.23
N ALA A 165 -3.99 25.19 22.44
CA ALA A 165 -4.58 25.27 23.77
C ALA A 165 -4.99 23.89 24.33
N VAL A 166 -5.45 22.98 23.46
CA VAL A 166 -5.78 21.60 23.82
C VAL A 166 -4.52 20.79 24.01
N ALA A 167 -3.54 20.87 23.10
CA ALA A 167 -2.27 20.15 23.21
C ALA A 167 -1.56 20.40 24.55
N ARG A 168 -1.62 21.65 25.06
CA ARG A 168 -0.99 22.10 26.31
C ARG A 168 -1.87 21.95 27.55
N LYS A 169 -3.15 21.58 27.40
CA LYS A 169 -4.04 21.36 28.53
C LYS A 169 -3.54 20.22 29.39
N GLU A 170 -3.39 20.47 30.70
CA GLU A 170 -3.02 19.45 31.67
C GLU A 170 -4.24 18.58 32.04
N ILE A 171 -4.03 17.28 32.06
CA ILE A 171 -4.96 16.27 32.53
C ILE A 171 -4.30 15.40 33.60
N LEU A 172 -5.09 14.73 34.43
CA LEU A 172 -4.56 13.70 35.31
C LEU A 172 -4.06 12.54 34.45
N ILE A 173 -3.00 11.85 34.90
CA ILE A 173 -2.53 10.66 34.20
C ILE A 173 -3.71 9.69 34.05
N PRO A 174 -4.08 9.34 32.81
CA PRO A 174 -5.23 8.47 32.59
C PRO A 174 -4.96 7.06 33.12
N GLU A 175 -5.98 6.44 33.66
CA GLU A 175 -5.99 5.01 33.89
C GLU A 175 -6.00 4.29 32.52
N ASP A 176 -5.36 3.10 32.44
CA ASP A 176 -5.39 2.29 31.21
C ASP A 176 -6.80 1.80 30.94
N HIS A 177 -7.49 2.51 30.06
CA HIS A 177 -8.77 2.06 29.52
C HIS A 177 -8.51 0.92 28.52
N LYS A 178 -8.67 -0.33 28.99
CA LYS A 178 -8.72 -1.47 28.08
C LYS A 178 -10.11 -1.49 27.44
N LEU A 179 -10.22 -0.95 26.23
CA LEU A 179 -11.44 -1.16 25.44
C LEU A 179 -11.66 -2.67 25.27
N PRO A 180 -12.89 -3.16 25.50
CA PRO A 180 -13.18 -4.59 25.38
C PRO A 180 -12.92 -5.04 23.94
N LYS A 181 -11.90 -5.88 23.74
CA LYS A 181 -11.74 -6.58 22.46
C LYS A 181 -12.96 -7.46 22.26
N LYS A 182 -13.81 -7.13 21.30
CA LYS A 182 -14.87 -8.04 20.87
C LYS A 182 -14.19 -9.23 20.21
N ASP A 183 -14.17 -10.34 20.90
CA ASP A 183 -13.69 -11.62 20.32
C ASP A 183 -14.73 -12.08 19.30
N LYS A 184 -14.54 -11.65 18.06
CA LYS A 184 -15.40 -12.02 16.94
C LYS A 184 -15.03 -13.45 16.54
N THR A 185 -15.98 -14.36 16.64
CA THR A 185 -15.90 -15.70 16.04
C THR A 185 -16.74 -15.72 14.77
N PRO A 186 -16.35 -16.49 13.74
CA PRO A 186 -17.19 -16.67 12.57
C PRO A 186 -18.57 -17.23 12.95
N ASN A 187 -19.59 -16.85 12.19
CA ASN A 187 -20.94 -17.37 12.37
C ASN A 187 -20.98 -18.86 11.95
N GLN A 188 -21.44 -19.75 12.82
CA GLN A 188 -21.45 -21.20 12.57
C GLN A 188 -22.24 -21.59 11.32
N LEU A 189 -23.38 -20.95 11.04
CA LEU A 189 -24.14 -21.22 9.81
C LEU A 189 -23.34 -20.90 8.55
N MET A 190 -22.59 -19.78 8.55
CA MET A 190 -21.71 -19.41 7.44
C MET A 190 -20.54 -20.39 7.30
N VAL A 191 -19.98 -20.89 8.41
CA VAL A 191 -18.96 -21.95 8.41
C VAL A 191 -19.50 -23.23 7.79
N ASP A 192 -20.72 -23.65 8.17
CA ASP A 192 -21.35 -24.86 7.64
C ASP A 192 -21.62 -24.74 6.12
N GLU A 193 -22.15 -23.60 5.67
CA GLU A 193 -22.38 -23.33 4.23
C GLU A 193 -21.07 -23.29 3.44
N ALA A 194 -20.03 -22.61 3.92
CA ALA A 194 -18.72 -22.57 3.31
C ALA A 194 -18.10 -23.99 3.23
N SER A 195 -18.26 -24.77 4.29
CA SER A 195 -17.77 -26.15 4.37
C SER A 195 -18.43 -27.06 3.33
N VAL A 196 -19.71 -26.88 3.06
CA VAL A 196 -20.43 -27.65 2.02
C VAL A 196 -19.88 -27.30 0.63
N LEU A 197 -19.66 -26.02 0.33
CA LEU A 197 -19.08 -25.60 -0.95
C LEU A 197 -17.68 -26.20 -1.15
N LEU A 198 -16.82 -26.11 -0.13
CA LEU A 198 -15.47 -26.67 -0.19
C LEU A 198 -15.47 -28.21 -0.37
N ALA A 199 -16.34 -28.91 0.32
CA ALA A 199 -16.42 -30.37 0.24
C ALA A 199 -16.93 -30.89 -1.12
N THR A 200 -17.63 -30.06 -1.88
CA THR A 200 -18.22 -30.43 -3.17
C THR A 200 -17.40 -29.94 -4.37
N ALA A 201 -16.49 -28.98 -4.17
CA ALA A 201 -15.67 -28.43 -5.23
C ALA A 201 -14.64 -29.46 -5.76
N ASN A 202 -14.55 -29.57 -7.07
CA ASN A 202 -13.58 -30.43 -7.75
C ASN A 202 -12.42 -29.63 -8.37
N GLN A 203 -12.71 -28.43 -8.83
CA GLN A 203 -11.74 -27.53 -9.47
C GLN A 203 -11.82 -26.12 -8.86
N PRO A 204 -11.58 -25.98 -7.52
CA PRO A 204 -11.58 -24.66 -6.90
C PRO A 204 -10.39 -23.83 -7.39
N VAL A 205 -10.55 -22.50 -7.37
CA VAL A 205 -9.48 -21.51 -7.57
C VAL A 205 -9.50 -20.53 -6.41
N ILE A 206 -8.33 -20.24 -5.84
CA ILE A 206 -8.18 -19.25 -4.76
C ILE A 206 -7.72 -17.92 -5.34
N VAL A 207 -8.34 -16.83 -4.88
CA VAL A 207 -7.89 -15.45 -5.15
C VAL A 207 -7.73 -14.71 -3.84
N VAL A 208 -6.52 -14.20 -3.59
CA VAL A 208 -6.17 -13.56 -2.33
C VAL A 208 -6.09 -12.05 -2.49
N GLY A 209 -6.72 -11.30 -1.60
CA GLY A 209 -6.77 -9.84 -1.61
C GLY A 209 -6.07 -9.18 -0.42
N LEU A 210 -6.18 -7.86 -0.37
CA LEU A 210 -5.39 -6.97 0.50
C LEU A 210 -5.58 -7.19 2.00
N GLU A 211 -6.71 -7.75 2.45
CA GLU A 211 -6.93 -8.00 3.88
C GLU A 211 -6.06 -9.14 4.41
N ALA A 212 -5.52 -9.99 3.51
CA ALA A 212 -4.75 -11.17 3.85
C ALA A 212 -3.25 -10.91 4.12
N ARG A 213 -2.80 -9.65 4.17
CA ARG A 213 -1.39 -9.25 4.20
C ARG A 213 -0.69 -9.42 5.56
N SER A 214 -1.05 -10.38 6.38
CA SER A 214 -0.29 -10.72 7.58
C SER A 214 0.38 -12.09 7.44
N LEU A 215 1.49 -12.29 8.13
CA LEU A 215 2.23 -13.56 8.10
C LEU A 215 1.39 -14.73 8.63
N ASP A 216 0.53 -14.49 9.63
CA ASP A 216 -0.30 -15.55 10.18
C ASP A 216 -1.43 -15.94 9.24
N ILE A 217 -2.05 -14.98 8.57
CA ILE A 217 -3.06 -15.26 7.53
C ILE A 217 -2.39 -15.97 6.34
N ALA A 218 -1.22 -15.52 5.90
CA ALA A 218 -0.48 -16.15 4.80
C ALA A 218 -0.18 -17.62 5.07
N LYS A 219 0.21 -17.99 6.30
CA LYS A 219 0.42 -19.40 6.70
C LYS A 219 -0.86 -20.23 6.61
N GLN A 220 -2.01 -19.68 7.03
CA GLN A 220 -3.29 -20.39 6.94
C GLN A 220 -3.72 -20.58 5.47
N ILE A 221 -3.47 -19.57 4.64
CA ILE A 221 -3.73 -19.66 3.20
C ILE A 221 -2.84 -20.71 2.55
N ASP A 222 -1.55 -20.72 2.86
CA ASP A 222 -0.60 -21.74 2.37
C ASP A 222 -1.06 -23.16 2.76
N SER A 223 -1.49 -23.36 4.01
CA SER A 223 -2.04 -24.63 4.47
C SER A 223 -3.27 -25.07 3.67
N LEU A 224 -4.21 -24.13 3.44
CA LEU A 224 -5.42 -24.41 2.66
C LEU A 224 -5.10 -24.72 1.18
N ILE A 225 -4.17 -23.97 0.56
CA ILE A 225 -3.73 -24.21 -0.82
C ILE A 225 -3.11 -25.60 -0.96
N ASN A 226 -2.21 -25.97 -0.04
CA ASN A 226 -1.55 -27.28 -0.05
C ASN A 226 -2.55 -28.41 0.11
N LYS A 227 -3.60 -28.22 0.93
CA LYS A 227 -4.64 -29.21 1.14
C LYS A 227 -5.57 -29.39 -0.06
N LEU A 228 -5.96 -28.29 -0.69
CA LEU A 228 -6.79 -28.28 -1.89
C LEU A 228 -5.99 -28.68 -3.15
N ASN A 229 -4.69 -28.38 -3.20
CA ASN A 229 -3.84 -28.46 -4.40
C ASN A 229 -4.49 -27.77 -5.61
N CYS A 230 -4.82 -26.48 -5.48
CA CYS A 230 -5.53 -25.73 -6.52
C CYS A 230 -4.74 -24.51 -6.99
N PRO A 231 -5.01 -24.01 -8.22
CA PRO A 231 -4.46 -22.75 -8.70
C PRO A 231 -4.80 -21.61 -7.75
N SER A 232 -3.82 -20.75 -7.51
CA SER A 232 -3.98 -19.64 -6.59
C SER A 232 -3.39 -18.35 -7.16
N LEU A 233 -4.13 -17.27 -7.04
CA LEU A 233 -3.78 -15.94 -7.56
C LEU A 233 -3.81 -14.93 -6.43
N VAL A 234 -3.12 -13.80 -6.63
CA VAL A 234 -3.13 -12.67 -5.69
C VAL A 234 -3.46 -11.38 -6.41
N THR A 235 -4.07 -10.42 -5.73
CA THR A 235 -4.17 -9.05 -6.23
C THR A 235 -2.80 -8.36 -6.19
N TYR A 236 -2.68 -7.16 -6.81
CA TYR A 236 -1.44 -6.37 -6.72
C TYR A 236 -1.02 -6.12 -5.27
N LYS A 237 -1.98 -5.76 -4.41
CA LYS A 237 -1.70 -5.43 -3.01
C LYS A 237 -1.40 -6.66 -2.15
N ALA A 238 -1.94 -7.82 -2.52
CA ALA A 238 -1.71 -9.10 -1.83
C ALA A 238 -0.47 -9.85 -2.34
N LYS A 239 0.29 -9.28 -3.30
CA LYS A 239 1.49 -9.94 -3.83
C LYS A 239 2.49 -10.24 -2.70
N GLY A 240 2.94 -11.51 -2.63
CA GLY A 240 3.77 -12.05 -1.58
C GLY A 240 3.02 -12.76 -0.44
N VAL A 241 1.69 -12.66 -0.36
CA VAL A 241 0.89 -13.52 0.54
C VAL A 241 1.06 -14.99 0.14
N ILE A 242 1.11 -15.25 -1.15
CA ILE A 242 1.57 -16.51 -1.73
C ILE A 242 2.92 -16.20 -2.40
N ALA A 243 3.96 -16.96 -2.08
CA ALA A 243 5.28 -16.78 -2.68
C ALA A 243 5.23 -17.02 -4.19
N ASP A 244 5.95 -16.23 -4.98
CA ASP A 244 5.95 -16.36 -6.46
C ASP A 244 6.53 -17.72 -6.94
N ASP A 245 7.31 -18.41 -6.12
CA ASP A 245 7.86 -19.74 -6.39
C ASP A 245 6.98 -20.89 -5.87
N HIS A 246 5.88 -20.58 -5.18
CA HIS A 246 4.94 -21.61 -4.73
C HIS A 246 4.39 -22.39 -5.95
N PRO A 247 4.33 -23.74 -5.90
CA PRO A 247 3.93 -24.57 -7.06
C PRO A 247 2.52 -24.28 -7.55
N ASN A 248 1.61 -23.86 -6.67
CA ASN A 248 0.23 -23.55 -6.99
C ASN A 248 -0.01 -22.07 -7.34
N TYR A 249 1.02 -21.22 -7.26
CA TYR A 249 0.90 -19.81 -7.63
C TYR A 249 0.84 -19.64 -9.14
N VAL A 250 -0.23 -19.06 -9.64
CA VAL A 250 -0.44 -18.79 -11.07
C VAL A 250 -0.01 -17.37 -11.46
N GLY A 251 -0.35 -16.37 -10.62
CA GLY A 251 0.01 -14.98 -10.92
C GLY A 251 -0.93 -13.96 -10.29
N ILE A 252 -1.05 -12.80 -10.96
CA ILE A 252 -1.82 -11.66 -10.47
C ILE A 252 -3.25 -11.72 -10.98
N PHE A 253 -4.22 -11.50 -10.10
CA PHE A 253 -5.63 -11.33 -10.41
C PHE A 253 -6.00 -9.85 -10.47
N THR A 254 -6.60 -9.43 -11.56
CA THR A 254 -7.02 -8.04 -11.77
C THR A 254 -8.49 -7.89 -12.15
N GLY A 255 -9.22 -9.00 -12.33
CA GLY A 255 -10.54 -9.04 -12.94
C GLY A 255 -10.48 -8.89 -14.47
N GLY A 256 -9.28 -8.95 -15.07
CA GLY A 256 -9.03 -8.74 -16.49
C GLY A 256 -8.97 -10.02 -17.33
N LYS A 257 -8.17 -10.01 -18.40
CA LYS A 257 -8.07 -11.14 -19.34
C LYS A 257 -6.94 -12.11 -19.04
N ALA A 258 -5.88 -11.66 -18.38
CA ALA A 258 -4.68 -12.47 -18.21
C ALA A 258 -4.97 -13.77 -17.44
N GLU A 259 -5.82 -13.69 -16.41
CA GLU A 259 -6.19 -14.81 -15.56
C GLU A 259 -7.38 -15.64 -16.04
N GLN A 260 -8.11 -15.20 -17.09
CA GLN A 260 -9.36 -15.83 -17.52
C GLN A 260 -9.20 -17.30 -17.88
N SER A 261 -8.10 -17.69 -18.52
CA SER A 261 -7.87 -19.08 -18.94
C SER A 261 -7.85 -20.05 -17.74
N CYS A 262 -7.41 -19.60 -16.58
CA CYS A 262 -7.39 -20.37 -15.35
C CYS A 262 -8.74 -20.27 -14.61
N VAL A 263 -9.18 -19.06 -14.28
CA VAL A 263 -10.33 -18.84 -13.38
C VAL A 263 -11.65 -19.27 -14.01
N SER A 264 -11.79 -19.23 -15.34
CA SER A 264 -13.00 -19.69 -16.03
C SER A 264 -13.23 -21.21 -15.99
N GLN A 265 -12.21 -21.99 -15.61
CA GLN A 265 -12.34 -23.44 -15.45
C GLN A 265 -12.75 -23.84 -14.02
N ALA A 266 -12.81 -22.88 -13.10
CA ALA A 266 -13.21 -23.15 -11.73
C ALA A 266 -14.67 -23.58 -11.63
N ASP A 267 -14.94 -24.55 -10.75
CA ASP A 267 -16.28 -24.87 -10.26
C ASP A 267 -16.59 -24.20 -8.91
N LEU A 268 -15.59 -23.59 -8.28
CA LEU A 268 -15.70 -22.72 -7.11
C LEU A 268 -14.60 -21.67 -7.12
N ILE A 269 -14.93 -20.39 -6.97
CA ILE A 269 -13.97 -19.31 -6.77
C ILE A 269 -13.98 -18.94 -5.29
N ILE A 270 -12.82 -19.06 -4.63
CA ILE A 270 -12.64 -18.73 -3.22
C ILE A 270 -11.89 -17.41 -3.13
N LEU A 271 -12.59 -16.35 -2.73
CA LEU A 271 -11.99 -15.05 -2.46
C LEU A 271 -11.56 -15.00 -1.00
N ILE A 272 -10.31 -14.68 -0.70
CA ILE A 272 -9.79 -14.59 0.66
C ILE A 272 -9.24 -13.18 0.90
N GLY A 273 -9.91 -12.41 1.75
CA GLY A 273 -9.51 -11.04 2.07
C GLY A 273 -9.56 -10.09 0.87
N MET A 274 -10.48 -10.33 -0.05
CA MET A 274 -10.68 -9.50 -1.25
C MET A 274 -11.50 -8.26 -0.90
N ASP A 275 -10.91 -7.08 -0.94
CA ASP A 275 -11.66 -5.82 -0.89
C ASP A 275 -12.04 -5.41 -2.33
N PRO A 276 -13.31 -5.11 -2.61
CA PRO A 276 -13.75 -4.65 -3.94
C PRO A 276 -13.01 -3.43 -4.48
N VAL A 277 -12.38 -2.63 -3.62
CA VAL A 277 -11.56 -1.48 -4.02
C VAL A 277 -10.35 -1.87 -4.89
N GLU A 278 -9.91 -3.12 -4.81
CA GLU A 278 -8.76 -3.62 -5.58
C GLU A 278 -9.06 -3.93 -7.04
N LEU A 279 -10.34 -4.06 -7.38
CA LEU A 279 -10.75 -4.53 -8.70
C LEU A 279 -10.98 -3.36 -9.65
N ILE A 280 -10.49 -3.53 -10.88
CA ILE A 280 -10.66 -2.55 -11.94
C ILE A 280 -12.09 -2.65 -12.48
N LEU A 281 -12.63 -1.50 -12.91
CA LEU A 281 -14.00 -1.40 -13.42
C LEU A 281 -14.23 -2.27 -14.67
N GLN A 282 -14.65 -3.51 -14.43
CA GLN A 282 -15.09 -4.47 -15.45
C GLN A 282 -16.22 -5.32 -14.86
N PRO A 283 -17.17 -5.81 -15.67
CA PRO A 283 -18.14 -6.79 -15.19
C PRO A 283 -17.45 -8.06 -14.71
N TRP A 284 -17.94 -8.67 -13.64
CA TRP A 284 -17.47 -9.97 -13.18
C TRP A 284 -17.76 -11.03 -14.27
N PRO A 285 -16.71 -11.64 -14.87
CA PRO A 285 -16.90 -12.46 -16.07
C PRO A 285 -17.14 -13.95 -15.78
N TYR A 286 -17.09 -14.37 -14.49
CA TYR A 286 -17.08 -15.78 -14.12
C TYR A 286 -18.45 -16.25 -13.65
N ASN A 287 -18.81 -17.50 -14.01
CA ASN A 287 -20.10 -18.13 -13.68
C ASN A 287 -20.04 -19.09 -12.49
N ALA A 288 -18.82 -19.47 -12.06
CA ALA A 288 -18.65 -20.35 -10.91
C ALA A 288 -19.19 -19.70 -9.63
N PRO A 289 -19.74 -20.48 -8.70
CA PRO A 289 -20.08 -20.01 -7.37
C PRO A 289 -18.88 -19.32 -6.70
N VAL A 290 -19.18 -18.29 -5.92
CA VAL A 290 -18.17 -17.50 -5.19
C VAL A 290 -18.37 -17.70 -3.70
N LEU A 291 -17.31 -18.16 -3.01
CA LEU A 291 -17.17 -18.14 -1.56
C LEU A 291 -16.29 -16.94 -1.19
N ASP A 292 -16.86 -15.97 -0.47
CA ASP A 292 -16.14 -14.78 0.00
C ASP A 292 -15.78 -14.94 1.49
N ILE A 293 -14.48 -14.91 1.79
CA ILE A 293 -13.93 -15.02 3.15
C ILE A 293 -13.20 -13.71 3.45
N SER A 294 -13.81 -12.83 4.23
CA SER A 294 -13.31 -11.47 4.46
C SER A 294 -13.48 -11.05 5.91
N GLU A 295 -12.68 -10.05 6.37
CA GLU A 295 -12.82 -9.49 7.72
C GLU A 295 -14.20 -8.84 7.94
N VAL A 296 -14.78 -8.29 6.87
CA VAL A 296 -16.09 -7.62 6.89
C VAL A 296 -16.91 -7.99 5.65
N ASN A 297 -18.21 -7.84 5.75
CA ASN A 297 -19.08 -7.92 4.58
C ASN A 297 -19.01 -6.61 3.80
N HIS A 298 -18.33 -6.63 2.65
CA HIS A 298 -18.21 -5.47 1.78
C HIS A 298 -19.52 -5.23 1.01
N THR A 299 -20.07 -4.02 1.12
CA THR A 299 -21.28 -3.62 0.39
C THR A 299 -21.09 -2.21 -0.18
N PRO A 300 -21.12 -2.02 -1.51
CA PRO A 300 -21.35 -3.02 -2.55
C PRO A 300 -20.15 -3.96 -2.75
N HIS A 301 -20.41 -5.18 -3.24
CA HIS A 301 -19.38 -6.15 -3.61
C HIS A 301 -19.23 -6.21 -5.13
N TYR A 302 -18.00 -6.46 -5.62
CA TYR A 302 -17.70 -6.52 -7.05
C TYR A 302 -18.31 -7.75 -7.74
N SER A 303 -18.26 -8.91 -7.08
CA SER A 303 -19.03 -10.08 -7.45
C SER A 303 -20.27 -10.19 -6.56
N THR A 304 -21.17 -11.11 -6.87
CA THR A 304 -22.25 -11.47 -5.96
C THR A 304 -21.89 -12.81 -5.32
N PRO A 305 -21.31 -12.82 -4.09
CA PRO A 305 -20.96 -14.07 -3.43
C PRO A 305 -22.20 -14.95 -3.21
N ASN A 306 -22.03 -16.25 -3.45
CA ASN A 306 -23.08 -17.25 -3.13
C ASN A 306 -23.11 -17.50 -1.64
N THR A 307 -21.95 -17.48 -0.99
CA THR A 307 -21.79 -17.65 0.46
C THR A 307 -20.68 -16.71 0.94
N GLY A 308 -20.91 -16.04 2.07
CA GLY A 308 -19.93 -15.17 2.71
C GLY A 308 -19.56 -15.68 4.11
N LEU A 309 -18.28 -15.73 4.41
CA LEU A 309 -17.75 -16.05 5.74
C LEU A 309 -17.00 -14.81 6.27
N TYR A 310 -17.67 -14.03 7.12
CA TYR A 310 -17.18 -12.74 7.58
C TYR A 310 -16.74 -12.78 9.03
N GLY A 311 -15.51 -12.35 9.30
CA GLY A 311 -14.90 -12.31 10.61
C GLY A 311 -13.37 -12.39 10.53
N PRO A 312 -12.66 -12.58 11.68
CA PRO A 312 -11.21 -12.67 11.68
C PRO A 312 -10.71 -13.78 10.74
N LEU A 313 -9.95 -13.41 9.72
CA LEU A 313 -9.55 -14.31 8.62
C LEU A 313 -8.87 -15.58 9.12
N VAL A 314 -7.95 -15.49 10.10
CA VAL A 314 -7.29 -16.67 10.68
C VAL A 314 -8.33 -17.67 11.22
N LYS A 315 -9.27 -17.20 12.05
CA LYS A 315 -10.32 -18.06 12.64
C LYS A 315 -11.29 -18.61 11.58
N SER A 316 -11.60 -17.81 10.57
CA SER A 316 -12.46 -18.21 9.46
C SER A 316 -11.84 -19.34 8.64
N LEU A 317 -10.55 -19.22 8.31
CA LEU A 317 -9.79 -20.23 7.57
C LEU A 317 -9.62 -21.51 8.38
N GLU A 318 -9.24 -21.42 9.66
CA GLU A 318 -9.14 -22.57 10.58
C GLU A 318 -10.46 -23.34 10.67
N ALA A 319 -11.59 -22.64 10.72
CA ALA A 319 -12.91 -23.27 10.87
C ALA A 319 -13.33 -24.13 9.66
N ILE A 320 -12.88 -23.77 8.45
CA ILE A 320 -13.28 -24.44 7.20
C ILE A 320 -12.22 -25.42 6.67
N GLU A 321 -10.94 -25.25 7.05
CA GLU A 321 -9.84 -26.05 6.54
C GLU A 321 -10.06 -27.57 6.69
N GLY A 322 -10.69 -27.98 7.80
CA GLY A 322 -11.01 -29.38 8.06
C GLY A 322 -11.87 -30.05 6.98
N ASN A 323 -12.67 -29.28 6.26
CA ASN A 323 -13.58 -29.74 5.22
C ASN A 323 -13.01 -29.64 3.79
N ALA A 324 -11.82 -29.05 3.63
CA ALA A 324 -11.14 -28.96 2.35
C ALA A 324 -10.69 -30.36 1.88
N GLN A 325 -10.95 -30.69 0.61
CA GLN A 325 -10.58 -31.95 -0.02
C GLN A 325 -9.65 -31.67 -1.19
N LEU A 326 -8.81 -32.66 -1.51
CA LEU A 326 -7.90 -32.58 -2.65
C LEU A 326 -8.69 -32.34 -3.94
N SER A 327 -8.32 -31.32 -4.70
CA SER A 327 -8.97 -30.99 -5.97
C SER A 327 -8.62 -31.99 -7.06
N LYS A 328 -9.28 -31.87 -8.21
CA LYS A 328 -8.96 -32.63 -9.43
C LYS A 328 -7.94 -31.92 -10.33
N TRP A 329 -7.46 -30.74 -9.94
CA TRP A 329 -6.39 -30.08 -10.65
C TRP A 329 -5.13 -30.94 -10.64
N VAL A 330 -4.48 -31.11 -11.79
CA VAL A 330 -3.17 -31.73 -11.88
C VAL A 330 -2.07 -30.66 -11.95
N SER A 331 -0.90 -30.97 -11.40
CA SER A 331 0.20 -29.99 -11.28
C SER A 331 0.62 -29.41 -12.64
N GLU A 332 0.54 -30.20 -13.70
CA GLU A 332 0.87 -29.78 -15.06
C GLU A 332 -0.07 -28.69 -15.59
N GLU A 333 -1.36 -28.76 -15.24
CA GLU A 333 -2.34 -27.74 -15.61
C GLU A 333 -2.05 -26.42 -14.89
N ILE A 334 -1.70 -26.46 -13.60
CA ILE A 334 -1.35 -25.29 -12.82
C ILE A 334 -0.09 -24.62 -13.40
N VAL A 335 0.93 -25.39 -13.72
CA VAL A 335 2.16 -24.91 -14.37
C VAL A 335 1.84 -24.30 -15.74
N MET A 336 0.97 -24.93 -16.52
CA MET A 336 0.53 -24.38 -17.82
C MET A 336 -0.15 -23.03 -17.64
N HIS A 337 -1.07 -22.88 -16.71
CA HIS A 337 -1.75 -21.60 -16.43
C HIS A 337 -0.76 -20.52 -15.97
N LYS A 338 0.21 -20.85 -15.13
CA LYS A 338 1.29 -19.93 -14.73
C LYS A 338 2.10 -19.48 -15.96
N SER A 339 2.48 -20.42 -16.82
CA SER A 339 3.23 -20.13 -18.05
C SER A 339 2.44 -19.25 -19.02
N ASP A 340 1.15 -19.53 -19.21
CA ASP A 340 0.25 -18.73 -20.04
C ASP A 340 0.12 -17.29 -19.52
N MET A 341 -0.06 -17.14 -18.20
CA MET A 341 -0.11 -15.83 -17.53
C MET A 341 1.18 -15.03 -17.78
N ILE A 342 2.34 -15.63 -17.51
CA ILE A 342 3.64 -14.99 -17.72
C ILE A 342 3.81 -14.59 -19.18
N THR A 343 3.47 -15.49 -20.14
CA THR A 343 3.57 -15.22 -21.56
C THR A 343 2.71 -14.04 -21.99
N ARG A 344 1.49 -13.93 -21.46
CA ARG A 344 0.59 -12.79 -21.72
C ARG A 344 1.10 -11.48 -21.17
N LEU A 345 1.83 -11.52 -20.06
CA LEU A 345 2.40 -10.32 -19.41
C LEU A 345 3.80 -9.99 -19.90
N THR A 346 4.44 -10.90 -20.66
CA THR A 346 5.76 -10.66 -21.26
C THR A 346 5.69 -9.44 -22.17
N PHE A 347 6.69 -8.56 -22.03
CA PHE A 347 6.78 -7.36 -22.84
C PHE A 347 7.04 -7.74 -24.30
N PRO A 348 6.20 -7.32 -25.25
CA PRO A 348 6.17 -7.93 -26.58
C PRO A 348 7.28 -7.45 -27.54
N VAL A 349 8.13 -6.54 -27.11
CA VAL A 349 9.18 -5.94 -27.93
C VAL A 349 10.55 -6.41 -27.45
N GLU A 350 11.29 -7.04 -28.34
CA GLU A 350 12.69 -7.42 -28.12
C GLU A 350 13.63 -6.19 -28.29
N ASN A 351 13.51 -5.25 -27.36
CA ASN A 351 14.51 -4.19 -27.19
C ASN A 351 15.28 -4.49 -25.92
N ASP A 352 16.59 -4.36 -25.97
CA ASP A 352 17.48 -4.76 -24.89
C ASP A 352 17.14 -4.06 -23.56
N LEU A 353 16.67 -2.81 -23.57
CA LEU A 353 16.32 -2.03 -22.37
C LEU A 353 14.82 -1.70 -22.35
N ASN A 354 13.99 -2.74 -22.31
CA ASN A 354 12.55 -2.66 -22.16
C ASN A 354 12.10 -2.75 -20.68
N PRO A 355 10.85 -2.42 -20.36
CA PRO A 355 10.35 -2.45 -18.97
C PRO A 355 10.50 -3.78 -18.24
N GLN A 356 10.36 -4.91 -18.91
CA GLN A 356 10.56 -6.23 -18.33
C GLN A 356 12.03 -6.48 -18.00
N SER A 357 12.93 -6.27 -18.98
CA SER A 357 14.37 -6.50 -18.80
C SER A 357 14.95 -5.62 -17.69
N ILE A 358 14.47 -4.39 -17.54
CA ILE A 358 14.86 -3.49 -16.45
C ILE A 358 14.55 -4.14 -15.08
N VAL A 359 13.36 -4.70 -14.91
CA VAL A 359 12.95 -5.33 -13.64
C VAL A 359 13.72 -6.63 -13.38
N GLU A 360 13.85 -7.50 -14.40
CA GLU A 360 14.55 -8.79 -14.26
C GLU A 360 16.04 -8.62 -13.98
N LEU A 361 16.69 -7.66 -14.63
CA LEU A 361 18.09 -7.32 -14.36
C LEU A 361 18.27 -6.74 -12.95
N ALA A 362 17.35 -5.87 -12.51
CA ALA A 362 17.36 -5.34 -11.15
C ALA A 362 17.17 -6.46 -10.12
N GLN A 363 16.25 -7.41 -10.34
CA GLN A 363 16.05 -8.58 -9.49
C GLN A 363 17.32 -9.43 -9.40
N SER A 364 18.00 -9.65 -10.55
CA SER A 364 19.21 -10.46 -10.60
C SER A 364 20.41 -9.82 -9.90
N ALA A 365 20.47 -8.48 -9.88
CA ALA A 365 21.52 -7.71 -9.22
C ALA A 365 21.24 -7.41 -7.75
N ALA A 366 19.99 -7.56 -7.32
CA ALA A 366 19.56 -7.18 -5.97
C ALA A 366 20.26 -8.01 -4.90
N VAL A 367 20.74 -7.32 -3.87
CA VAL A 367 21.30 -7.91 -2.65
C VAL A 367 20.34 -7.69 -1.49
N HIS A 368 20.40 -8.57 -0.48
CA HIS A 368 19.56 -8.50 0.74
C HIS A 368 18.04 -8.54 0.49
N ASN A 369 17.60 -8.91 -0.72
CA ASN A 369 16.18 -9.04 -1.08
C ASN A 369 15.36 -7.78 -0.69
N PRO A 370 15.66 -6.59 -1.29
CA PRO A 370 15.03 -5.33 -0.92
C PRO A 370 13.51 -5.37 -1.19
N ARG A 371 12.73 -4.64 -0.38
CA ARG A 371 11.30 -4.48 -0.66
C ARG A 371 11.08 -3.64 -1.90
N ALA A 372 10.20 -4.08 -2.78
CA ALA A 372 9.83 -3.30 -3.94
C ALA A 372 8.69 -2.33 -3.62
N THR A 373 8.83 -1.10 -4.10
CA THR A 373 7.74 -0.12 -4.11
C THR A 373 7.46 0.27 -5.55
N VAL A 374 6.19 0.30 -5.94
CA VAL A 374 5.80 0.46 -7.34
C VAL A 374 4.82 1.61 -7.50
N ASP A 375 5.10 2.49 -8.43
CA ASP A 375 4.24 3.63 -8.76
C ASP A 375 3.17 3.27 -9.79
N ALA A 376 2.07 4.00 -9.81
CA ALA A 376 1.07 3.88 -10.84
C ALA A 376 1.62 4.38 -12.19
N GLY A 377 1.47 3.56 -13.24
CA GLY A 377 1.95 3.88 -14.58
C GLY A 377 2.05 2.66 -15.48
N ALA A 378 2.51 2.82 -16.72
CA ALA A 378 2.63 1.70 -17.67
C ALA A 378 3.70 0.67 -17.20
N HIS A 379 4.79 1.12 -16.61
CA HIS A 379 5.86 0.30 -16.04
C HIS A 379 5.39 -0.63 -14.90
N MET A 380 4.29 -0.28 -14.23
CA MET A 380 3.71 -1.04 -13.13
C MET A 380 3.43 -2.50 -13.50
N ILE A 381 2.98 -2.76 -14.74
CA ILE A 381 2.65 -4.12 -15.20
C ILE A 381 3.90 -5.00 -15.15
N SER A 382 5.01 -4.53 -15.72
CA SER A 382 6.29 -5.27 -15.68
C SER A 382 6.85 -5.38 -14.26
N ALA A 383 6.81 -4.30 -13.47
CA ALA A 383 7.32 -4.31 -12.10
C ALA A 383 6.56 -5.32 -11.22
N THR A 384 5.24 -5.37 -11.32
CA THR A 384 4.44 -6.30 -10.50
C THR A 384 4.48 -7.74 -11.02
N ALA A 385 4.64 -7.98 -12.33
CA ALA A 385 4.68 -9.31 -12.91
C ALA A 385 6.05 -10.00 -12.72
N PHE A 386 7.15 -9.26 -12.86
CA PHE A 386 8.50 -9.84 -12.95
C PHE A 386 9.39 -9.63 -11.72
N TRP A 387 9.05 -8.71 -10.81
CA TRP A 387 9.70 -8.66 -9.49
C TRP A 387 9.15 -9.75 -8.59
N LYS A 388 9.98 -10.75 -8.26
CA LYS A 388 9.58 -11.90 -7.44
C LYS A 388 9.66 -11.56 -5.96
N VAL A 389 8.64 -11.98 -5.22
CA VAL A 389 8.51 -11.79 -3.78
C VAL A 389 8.06 -13.07 -3.08
N SER A 390 8.30 -13.17 -1.78
CA SER A 390 8.04 -14.39 -1.00
C SER A 390 7.24 -14.17 0.29
N GLN A 391 7.02 -12.92 0.68
CA GLN A 391 6.31 -12.61 1.92
C GLN A 391 5.35 -11.42 1.72
N PRO A 392 4.28 -11.33 2.53
CA PRO A 392 3.42 -10.16 2.56
C PRO A 392 4.21 -8.86 2.74
N ASN A 393 3.79 -7.81 2.06
CA ASN A 393 4.43 -6.50 2.07
C ASN A 393 5.88 -6.45 1.52
N ASP A 394 6.34 -7.49 0.81
CA ASP A 394 7.59 -7.43 0.04
C ASP A 394 7.42 -6.60 -1.25
N LEU A 395 6.19 -6.39 -1.71
CA LEU A 395 5.84 -5.44 -2.76
C LEU A 395 4.75 -4.50 -2.23
N LEU A 396 5.04 -3.20 -2.29
CA LEU A 396 4.15 -2.12 -1.83
C LEU A 396 3.72 -1.29 -3.04
N ILE A 397 2.42 -1.07 -3.17
CA ILE A 397 1.83 -0.37 -4.31
C ILE A 397 0.57 0.37 -3.87
N SER A 398 0.27 1.51 -4.49
CA SER A 398 -1.03 2.15 -4.37
C SER A 398 -2.00 1.49 -5.36
N ASN A 399 -2.90 0.66 -4.87
CA ASN A 399 -3.87 -0.06 -5.71
C ASN A 399 -5.26 0.58 -5.67
N GLY A 400 -5.80 0.85 -4.49
CA GLY A 400 -7.14 1.40 -4.32
C GLY A 400 -7.28 2.81 -4.90
N LEU A 401 -6.32 3.70 -4.63
CA LEU A 401 -6.28 5.03 -5.22
C LEU A 401 -5.53 5.08 -6.55
N ALA A 402 -4.56 4.19 -6.74
CA ALA A 402 -3.65 4.19 -7.88
C ALA A 402 -2.95 5.54 -8.09
N THR A 403 -2.46 6.15 -6.99
CA THR A 403 -1.81 7.45 -7.04
C THR A 403 -0.41 7.37 -7.64
N MET A 404 -0.03 8.37 -8.42
CA MET A 404 1.34 8.60 -8.86
C MET A 404 2.15 9.28 -7.74
N GLY A 405 3.47 9.14 -7.75
CA GLY A 405 4.36 9.72 -6.75
C GLY A 405 4.41 8.96 -5.43
N PHE A 406 3.98 7.70 -5.42
CA PHE A 406 3.97 6.82 -4.26
C PHE A 406 5.31 6.11 -4.01
N ALA A 407 5.97 5.61 -5.08
CA ALA A 407 7.06 4.65 -4.94
C ALA A 407 8.26 5.19 -4.13
N VAL A 408 8.67 6.43 -4.34
CA VAL A 408 9.83 7.02 -3.64
C VAL A 408 9.56 7.22 -2.15
N PRO A 409 8.48 7.93 -1.71
CA PRO A 409 8.19 8.04 -0.30
C PRO A 409 7.95 6.67 0.37
N ALA A 410 7.30 5.72 -0.33
CA ALA A 410 7.12 4.36 0.15
C ALA A 410 8.46 3.64 0.38
N ALA A 411 9.43 3.78 -0.54
CA ALA A 411 10.75 3.20 -0.38
C ALA A 411 11.52 3.79 0.80
N VAL A 412 11.41 5.11 1.02
CA VAL A 412 12.02 5.76 2.19
C VAL A 412 11.44 5.16 3.48
N ALA A 413 10.11 5.08 3.59
CA ALA A 413 9.46 4.50 4.77
C ALA A 413 9.86 3.03 4.96
N ALA A 414 9.85 2.23 3.89
CA ALA A 414 10.22 0.82 3.94
C ALA A 414 11.68 0.61 4.39
N ALA A 415 12.61 1.44 3.90
CA ALA A 415 14.01 1.37 4.32
C ALA A 415 14.23 1.86 5.76
N LEU A 416 13.41 2.77 6.27
CA LEU A 416 13.44 3.19 7.68
C LEU A 416 12.89 2.10 8.62
N GLU A 417 11.92 1.29 8.15
CA GLU A 417 11.39 0.16 8.91
C GLU A 417 12.35 -1.04 8.93
N ASP A 418 13.04 -1.29 7.83
CA ASP A 418 13.95 -2.43 7.68
C ASP A 418 15.23 -1.98 6.95
N PRO A 419 16.15 -1.30 7.67
CA PRO A 419 17.35 -0.72 7.07
C PRO A 419 18.32 -1.75 6.46
N GLU A 420 18.30 -2.99 6.97
CA GLU A 420 19.19 -4.06 6.48
C GLU A 420 18.76 -4.55 5.10
N ARG A 421 17.48 -4.77 4.88
CA ARG A 421 16.94 -5.13 3.56
C ARG A 421 16.92 -3.94 2.61
N GLY A 422 16.56 -2.76 3.11
CA GLY A 422 16.34 -1.59 2.29
C GLY A 422 15.15 -1.74 1.35
N ALA A 423 15.10 -0.86 0.33
CA ALA A 423 14.02 -0.89 -0.66
C ALA A 423 14.51 -0.55 -2.07
N ILE A 424 13.75 -1.04 -3.07
CA ILE A 424 13.88 -0.62 -4.47
C ILE A 424 12.57 0.03 -4.90
N ALA A 425 12.65 1.22 -5.51
CA ALA A 425 11.49 1.94 -6.04
C ALA A 425 11.45 1.85 -7.56
N PHE A 426 10.35 1.36 -8.13
CA PHE A 426 10.06 1.39 -9.56
C PHE A 426 9.07 2.52 -9.83
N THR A 427 9.50 3.60 -10.46
CA THR A 427 8.69 4.78 -10.75
C THR A 427 8.85 5.22 -12.21
N GLY A 428 7.77 5.71 -12.83
CA GLY A 428 7.86 6.42 -14.10
C GLY A 428 8.36 7.85 -13.89
N ASP A 429 8.86 8.46 -14.96
CA ASP A 429 9.34 9.85 -14.96
C ASP A 429 8.27 10.86 -14.49
N GLY A 430 7.01 10.65 -14.87
CA GLY A 430 5.90 11.48 -14.42
C GLY A 430 5.64 11.36 -12.91
N GLY A 431 5.63 10.15 -12.37
CA GLY A 431 5.47 9.90 -10.93
C GLY A 431 6.66 10.43 -10.13
N PHE A 432 7.87 10.19 -10.61
CA PHE A 432 9.08 10.71 -9.98
C PHE A 432 9.08 12.23 -9.85
N MET A 433 8.69 12.95 -10.91
CA MET A 433 8.60 14.42 -10.86
C MET A 433 7.64 14.94 -9.78
N MET A 434 6.64 14.17 -9.36
CA MET A 434 5.68 14.56 -8.31
C MET A 434 6.25 14.43 -6.90
N CYS A 435 7.27 13.56 -6.69
CA CYS A 435 7.80 13.23 -5.36
C CYS A 435 9.33 13.27 -5.24
N ALA A 436 10.03 13.76 -6.26
CA ALA A 436 11.51 13.81 -6.29
C ALA A 436 12.14 14.48 -5.06
N SER A 437 11.46 15.48 -4.48
CA SER A 437 11.91 16.17 -3.28
C SER A 437 12.12 15.24 -2.06
N GLU A 438 11.45 14.09 -1.99
CA GLU A 438 11.60 13.14 -0.89
C GLU A 438 12.97 12.44 -0.90
N LEU A 439 13.72 12.50 -2.00
CA LEU A 439 15.12 12.08 -2.02
C LEU A 439 15.99 12.87 -1.04
N ALA A 440 15.63 14.13 -0.74
CA ALA A 440 16.34 14.90 0.28
C ALA A 440 16.10 14.32 1.70
N LEU A 441 14.93 13.73 1.98
CA LEU A 441 14.72 12.99 3.23
C LEU A 441 15.50 11.67 3.22
N ALA A 442 15.49 10.95 2.11
CA ALA A 442 16.30 9.74 1.96
C ALA A 442 17.79 9.99 2.22
N ALA A 443 18.34 11.07 1.67
CA ALA A 443 19.74 11.48 1.91
C ALA A 443 19.97 11.87 3.37
N GLN A 444 19.06 12.65 3.98
CA GLN A 444 19.17 13.08 5.37
C GLN A 444 19.18 11.89 6.34
N THR A 445 18.38 10.85 6.07
CA THR A 445 18.27 9.65 6.92
C THR A 445 19.23 8.54 6.49
N ASN A 446 20.01 8.75 5.45
CA ASN A 446 20.87 7.74 4.84
C ASN A 446 20.09 6.45 4.50
N ALA A 447 18.84 6.61 4.03
CA ALA A 447 17.96 5.49 3.73
C ALA A 447 18.55 4.59 2.62
N ASN A 448 18.60 3.29 2.89
CA ASN A 448 19.11 2.28 1.93
C ASN A 448 18.06 2.03 0.85
N ILE A 449 18.03 2.89 -0.17
CA ILE A 449 17.08 2.77 -1.29
C ILE A 449 17.79 2.84 -2.63
N VAL A 450 17.27 2.07 -3.60
CA VAL A 450 17.63 2.18 -5.03
C VAL A 450 16.39 2.60 -5.80
N VAL A 451 16.42 3.75 -6.45
CA VAL A 451 15.31 4.26 -7.26
C VAL A 451 15.58 4.02 -8.74
N ILE A 452 14.71 3.30 -9.41
CA ILE A 452 14.74 3.06 -10.85
C ILE A 452 13.67 3.93 -11.51
N VAL A 453 14.08 4.91 -12.30
CA VAL A 453 13.18 5.79 -13.04
C VAL A 453 13.06 5.30 -14.48
N PHE A 454 11.85 4.89 -14.88
CA PHE A 454 11.50 4.56 -16.26
C PHE A 454 11.25 5.87 -17.02
N ASN A 455 12.30 6.39 -17.70
CA ASN A 455 12.29 7.69 -18.35
C ASN A 455 11.96 7.54 -19.84
N ASP A 456 10.68 7.60 -20.18
CA ASP A 456 10.20 7.57 -21.57
C ASP A 456 9.74 8.94 -22.11
N GLY A 457 9.69 9.96 -21.25
CA GLY A 457 9.27 11.33 -21.61
C GLY A 457 7.77 11.47 -21.80
N ALA A 458 6.96 10.61 -21.12
CA ALA A 458 5.52 10.61 -21.34
C ALA A 458 4.71 10.07 -20.15
N LEU A 459 3.44 10.46 -20.06
CA LEU A 459 2.39 9.72 -19.37
C LEU A 459 1.91 8.57 -20.28
N SER A 460 2.74 7.54 -20.44
CA SER A 460 2.54 6.49 -21.45
C SER A 460 1.22 5.77 -21.35
N LEU A 461 0.70 5.51 -20.14
CA LEU A 461 -0.63 4.91 -19.94
C LEU A 461 -1.76 5.79 -20.50
N ILE A 462 -1.64 7.10 -20.38
CA ILE A 462 -2.62 8.07 -20.91
C ILE A 462 -2.46 8.24 -22.41
N ASP A 463 -1.21 8.28 -22.92
CA ASP A 463 -0.90 8.32 -24.34
C ASP A 463 -1.50 7.11 -25.10
N ILE A 464 -1.39 5.90 -24.52
CA ILE A 464 -2.06 4.69 -25.06
C ILE A 464 -3.56 4.87 -25.15
N LYS A 465 -4.19 5.43 -24.11
CA LYS A 465 -5.64 5.69 -24.11
C LYS A 465 -6.05 6.77 -25.14
N GLN A 466 -5.21 7.78 -25.38
CA GLN A 466 -5.46 8.75 -26.45
C GLN A 466 -5.42 8.05 -27.83
N LYS A 467 -4.39 7.21 -28.06
CA LYS A 467 -4.25 6.43 -29.29
C LYS A 467 -5.44 5.49 -29.53
N SER A 468 -5.86 4.76 -28.51
CA SER A 468 -7.00 3.82 -28.61
C SER A 468 -8.33 4.52 -28.94
N ARG A 469 -8.46 5.81 -28.60
CA ARG A 469 -9.62 6.65 -28.93
C ARG A 469 -9.46 7.47 -30.21
N ASN A 470 -8.38 7.27 -30.98
CA ASN A 470 -8.02 8.08 -32.16
C ASN A 470 -7.93 9.59 -31.85
N LEU A 471 -7.52 9.94 -30.62
CA LEU A 471 -7.30 11.33 -30.23
C LEU A 471 -5.87 11.78 -30.55
N SER A 472 -5.71 13.07 -30.83
CA SER A 472 -4.38 13.64 -31.00
C SER A 472 -3.58 13.57 -29.70
N ARG A 473 -2.30 13.24 -29.80
CA ARG A 473 -1.36 13.20 -28.66
C ARG A 473 -1.11 14.62 -28.14
N ARG A 474 -1.73 14.99 -27.01
CA ARG A 474 -1.63 16.33 -26.42
C ARG A 474 -1.56 16.24 -24.90
N GLY A 475 -0.62 17.02 -24.30
CA GLY A 475 -0.51 17.13 -22.85
C GLY A 475 0.02 15.89 -22.13
N THR A 476 0.59 14.94 -22.85
CA THR A 476 1.07 13.66 -22.30
C THR A 476 2.56 13.43 -22.48
N THR A 477 3.27 14.38 -23.10
CA THR A 477 4.69 14.22 -23.40
C THR A 477 5.49 15.46 -23.08
N TRP A 478 6.77 15.25 -22.77
CA TRP A 478 7.77 16.30 -22.51
C TRP A 478 9.17 15.85 -22.95
N PRO A 479 10.12 16.79 -23.12
CA PRO A 479 11.52 16.43 -23.28
C PRO A 479 12.02 15.65 -22.06
N ARG A 480 12.75 14.56 -22.26
CA ARG A 480 13.25 13.72 -21.17
C ARG A 480 14.21 14.51 -20.27
N PRO A 481 13.87 14.75 -18.99
CA PRO A 481 14.80 15.36 -18.04
C PRO A 481 15.97 14.42 -17.73
N ASP A 482 17.03 14.98 -17.16
CA ASP A 482 18.13 14.23 -16.58
C ASP A 482 17.89 14.08 -15.08
N PHE A 483 17.26 12.98 -14.69
CA PHE A 483 16.91 12.73 -13.29
C PHE A 483 18.12 12.34 -12.43
N ALA A 484 19.22 11.89 -13.06
CA ALA A 484 20.45 11.64 -12.32
C ALA A 484 21.00 12.96 -11.74
N LYS A 485 21.01 14.06 -12.52
CA LYS A 485 21.41 15.37 -12.00
C LYS A 485 20.47 15.92 -10.93
N VAL A 486 19.17 15.65 -11.04
CA VAL A 486 18.19 16.03 -10.00
C VAL A 486 18.51 15.31 -8.70
N ALA A 487 18.74 14.00 -8.75
CA ALA A 487 19.05 13.18 -7.58
C ALA A 487 20.39 13.56 -6.94
N GLU A 488 21.42 13.83 -7.75
CA GLU A 488 22.72 14.33 -7.27
C GLU A 488 22.56 15.63 -6.48
N GLY A 489 21.79 16.60 -7.01
CA GLY A 489 21.47 17.86 -6.33
C GLY A 489 20.72 17.70 -5.01
N LEU A 490 20.03 16.56 -4.81
CA LEU A 490 19.31 16.21 -3.57
C LEU A 490 20.14 15.33 -2.62
N GLY A 491 21.42 15.06 -2.95
CA GLY A 491 22.35 14.32 -2.10
C GLY A 491 22.38 12.81 -2.32
N CYS A 492 21.87 12.31 -3.44
CA CYS A 492 21.90 10.89 -3.80
C CYS A 492 23.08 10.58 -4.73
N GLN A 493 23.57 9.35 -4.70
CA GLN A 493 24.39 8.84 -5.81
C GLN A 493 23.49 8.50 -6.98
N SER A 494 23.92 8.85 -8.21
CA SER A 494 23.00 8.71 -9.34
C SER A 494 23.71 8.48 -10.66
N TRP A 495 23.03 7.83 -11.59
CA TRP A 495 23.52 7.52 -12.93
C TRP A 495 22.37 7.61 -13.93
N ARG A 496 22.71 7.97 -15.17
CA ARG A 496 21.81 7.85 -16.31
C ARG A 496 22.34 6.82 -17.27
N VAL A 497 21.47 5.91 -17.74
CA VAL A 497 21.82 4.78 -18.59
C VAL A 497 20.82 4.63 -19.74
N ASP A 498 21.31 4.19 -20.90
CA ASP A 498 20.55 3.94 -22.12
C ASP A 498 20.92 2.63 -22.82
N THR A 499 21.84 1.84 -22.23
CA THR A 499 22.21 0.49 -22.69
C THR A 499 22.07 -0.55 -21.59
N VAL A 500 21.89 -1.80 -21.96
CA VAL A 500 21.81 -2.94 -21.01
C VAL A 500 23.13 -3.12 -20.26
N GLU A 501 24.24 -2.97 -20.94
CA GLU A 501 25.57 -3.14 -20.35
C GLU A 501 25.81 -2.10 -19.26
N ASP A 502 25.54 -0.83 -19.56
CA ASP A 502 25.68 0.25 -18.57
C ASP A 502 24.72 0.06 -17.41
N TYR A 503 23.49 -0.40 -17.68
CA TYR A 503 22.50 -0.68 -16.64
C TYR A 503 22.96 -1.78 -15.68
N LYS A 504 23.47 -2.90 -16.20
CA LYS A 504 24.01 -4.00 -15.36
C LYS A 504 25.13 -3.53 -14.45
N VAL A 505 26.11 -2.84 -15.03
CA VAL A 505 27.25 -2.30 -14.26
C VAL A 505 26.79 -1.27 -13.22
N THR A 506 25.80 -0.47 -13.57
CA THR A 506 25.26 0.55 -12.67
C THR A 506 24.45 -0.05 -11.53
N LEU A 507 23.66 -1.08 -11.78
CA LEU A 507 22.94 -1.82 -10.73
C LEU A 507 23.89 -2.36 -9.66
N GLU A 508 25.02 -2.98 -10.08
CA GLU A 508 26.02 -3.48 -9.13
C GLU A 508 26.65 -2.37 -8.28
N LYS A 509 26.78 -1.15 -8.83
CA LYS A 509 27.26 0.02 -8.08
C LYS A 509 26.17 0.51 -7.13
N ALA A 510 24.94 0.68 -7.62
CA ALA A 510 23.81 1.23 -6.88
C ALA A 510 23.50 0.39 -5.63
N PHE A 511 23.48 -0.95 -5.74
CA PHE A 511 23.25 -1.83 -4.59
C PHE A 511 24.41 -1.89 -3.57
N LYS A 512 25.58 -1.30 -3.89
CA LYS A 512 26.72 -1.16 -2.96
C LYS A 512 26.76 0.19 -2.26
N VAL A 513 25.90 1.13 -2.68
CA VAL A 513 25.83 2.46 -2.05
C VAL A 513 25.31 2.32 -0.62
N LYS A 514 25.96 3.02 0.30
CA LYS A 514 25.41 3.23 1.65
C LYS A 514 24.58 4.52 1.61
N GLY A 515 23.26 4.37 1.54
CA GLY A 515 22.31 5.46 1.40
C GLY A 515 21.57 5.44 0.06
N PRO A 516 20.90 6.54 -0.32
CA PRO A 516 20.06 6.56 -1.51
C PRO A 516 20.85 6.60 -2.81
N ALA A 517 20.41 5.75 -3.75
CA ALA A 517 20.90 5.68 -5.11
C ALA A 517 19.75 5.85 -6.11
N LEU A 518 20.02 6.44 -7.27
CA LEU A 518 19.05 6.57 -8.36
C LEU A 518 19.66 6.18 -9.70
N ILE A 519 18.92 5.42 -10.47
CA ILE A 519 19.25 5.11 -11.87
C ILE A 519 18.14 5.66 -12.77
N ASP A 520 18.48 6.67 -13.58
CA ASP A 520 17.64 7.24 -14.63
C ASP A 520 17.78 6.38 -15.89
N VAL A 521 16.81 5.51 -16.15
CA VAL A 521 16.86 4.56 -17.26
C VAL A 521 16.07 5.12 -18.44
N VAL A 522 16.76 5.37 -19.55
CA VAL A 522 16.13 5.79 -20.81
C VAL A 522 15.48 4.56 -21.45
N VAL A 523 14.16 4.48 -21.35
CA VAL A 523 13.40 3.28 -21.76
C VAL A 523 12.66 3.49 -23.08
N ASP A 524 12.53 2.42 -23.87
CA ASP A 524 11.65 2.39 -25.03
C ASP A 524 10.22 2.04 -24.62
N PRO A 525 9.22 2.91 -24.83
CA PRO A 525 7.83 2.69 -24.47
C PRO A 525 7.07 1.80 -25.46
N GLN A 526 7.67 1.33 -26.56
CA GLN A 526 7.01 0.45 -27.52
C GLN A 526 6.61 -0.85 -26.83
N GLY A 527 5.38 -1.32 -27.07
CA GLY A 527 4.86 -2.54 -26.45
C GLY A 527 4.00 -2.34 -25.20
N TYR A 528 4.04 -1.21 -24.53
CA TYR A 528 3.16 -0.97 -23.38
C TYR A 528 1.67 -1.15 -23.70
N GLY A 529 1.23 -0.75 -24.92
CA GLY A 529 -0.17 -0.88 -25.34
C GLY A 529 -0.60 -2.34 -25.47
N GLU A 530 0.27 -3.19 -26.00
CA GLU A 530 0.02 -4.62 -26.17
C GLU A 530 0.01 -5.35 -24.83
N GLN A 531 0.97 -5.04 -23.96
CA GLN A 531 1.03 -5.57 -22.59
C GLN A 531 -0.22 -5.17 -21.78
N LEU A 532 -0.66 -3.92 -21.89
CA LEU A 532 -1.88 -3.44 -21.24
C LEU A 532 -3.13 -4.16 -21.76
N THR A 533 -3.21 -4.38 -23.08
CA THR A 533 -4.32 -5.11 -23.71
C THR A 533 -4.35 -6.57 -23.26
N SER A 534 -3.18 -7.21 -23.14
CA SER A 534 -3.07 -8.59 -22.64
C SER A 534 -3.57 -8.72 -21.20
N LEU A 535 -3.34 -7.70 -20.37
CA LEU A 535 -3.79 -7.70 -18.98
C LEU A 535 -5.28 -7.38 -18.84
N ARG A 536 -5.74 -6.31 -19.51
CA ARG A 536 -7.07 -5.73 -19.26
C ARG A 536 -8.09 -5.95 -20.36
N GLY A 537 -7.68 -6.24 -21.56
CA GLY A 537 -8.52 -6.42 -22.74
C GLY A 537 -8.81 -5.15 -23.51
#